data_e5542b604e92e58694c917af257f0e8d
#
_entry.id   e5542b604e92e58694c917af257f0e8d
#
_cell.length_a   1.000
_cell.length_b   1.000
_cell.length_c   1.000
_cell.angle_alpha   90.00
_cell.angle_beta   90.00
_cell.angle_gamma   90.00
#
_symmetry.space_group_name_H-M   'P 1'
#
loop_
_entity.id
_entity.type
_entity.pdbx_description
1 polymer ?
#
loop_
_entity_poly.entity_id
_entity_poly.type
_entity_poly.pdbx_seq_one_letter_code
_entity_poly.pdbx_strand_id
1 'polypeptide(L)'
;IRMRENNKLTVGILAHVDAGKTTLAESILYLTGRIRKLGRVDHQDAFLDTYALERERGITIFSKQAEINLGEKEVTLLDTPGHVDFSAEMERTLQILDYAVLVISGADGVQGHVQTLWRLLKQYKIPVFLFINKMDQIGTDKEALLQELRKRLDEKCIDFGQSQESEAFLEEIAMCEEKLLETYLETGKILQEEIVNLIRKRKVFPCYFGSALKLQGVEEFLEDLERYTLCPDYPEEFGAKIFKISRDAQGNRLSYMKITGGTLKVKMLLTNRDSFYLKDKKETTEAVWEEKAEQIRIYSGASFTAVQEAKAGTICAVTGLNRTFSGE
;
A
#
# COMPACT_ATOMS: atom_id res chain seq x y z
N ILE A 1 10.47 -19.25 -18.95
CA ILE A 1 10.11 -18.03 -18.22
C ILE A 1 8.61 -17.86 -18.46
N ARG A 2 7.75 -18.22 -17.47
CA ARG A 2 6.34 -17.84 -17.52
C ARG A 2 6.30 -16.32 -17.40
N MET A 3 5.83 -15.63 -18.43
CA MET A 3 5.48 -14.21 -18.30
C MET A 3 4.39 -14.12 -17.21
N ARG A 4 4.63 -13.34 -16.17
CA ARG A 4 3.60 -13.07 -15.17
C ARG A 4 2.48 -12.30 -15.86
N GLU A 5 1.28 -12.85 -15.86
CA GLU A 5 0.12 -12.21 -16.51
C GLU A 5 -0.35 -10.96 -15.75
N ASN A 6 0.02 -10.81 -14.47
CA ASN A 6 -0.36 -9.68 -13.65
C ASN A 6 0.81 -8.73 -13.40
N ASN A 7 0.62 -7.47 -13.75
CA ASN A 7 1.53 -6.37 -13.50
C ASN A 7 0.99 -5.35 -12.48
N LYS A 8 -0.14 -5.64 -11.83
CA LYS A 8 -0.81 -4.74 -10.88
C LYS A 8 -0.34 -4.97 -9.45
N LEU A 9 -0.08 -3.87 -8.76
CA LEU A 9 0.38 -3.84 -7.38
C LEU A 9 -0.40 -2.81 -6.57
N THR A 10 -0.81 -3.17 -5.35
CA THR A 10 -1.49 -2.25 -4.44
C THR A 10 -0.57 -1.90 -3.28
N VAL A 11 -0.22 -0.62 -3.15
CA VAL A 11 0.67 -0.11 -2.11
C VAL A 11 -0.05 0.92 -1.26
N GLY A 12 -0.15 0.67 0.04
CA GLY A 12 -0.74 1.62 0.98
C GLY A 12 0.31 2.50 1.64
N ILE A 13 0.01 3.78 1.82
CA ILE A 13 0.83 4.70 2.61
C ILE A 13 0.15 4.91 3.96
N LEU A 14 0.88 4.60 5.03
CA LEU A 14 0.44 4.74 6.41
C LEU A 14 1.41 5.65 7.17
N ALA A 15 0.89 6.44 8.09
CA ALA A 15 1.72 7.32 8.92
C ALA A 15 0.99 7.73 10.19
N HIS A 16 1.76 8.14 11.19
CA HIS A 16 1.24 9.01 12.25
C HIS A 16 0.89 10.40 11.69
N VAL A 17 -0.05 11.09 12.31
CA VAL A 17 -0.39 12.48 11.97
C VAL A 17 0.87 13.34 11.89
N ASP A 18 0.92 14.23 10.93
CA ASP A 18 2.04 15.16 10.67
C ASP A 18 3.39 14.52 10.29
N ALA A 19 3.47 13.20 10.11
CA ALA A 19 4.70 12.57 9.61
C ALA A 19 5.04 12.92 8.15
N GLY A 20 4.11 13.52 7.41
CA GLY A 20 4.27 13.92 6.01
C GLY A 20 3.80 12.87 5.01
N LYS A 21 2.80 12.07 5.37
CA LYS A 21 2.19 11.06 4.51
C LYS A 21 1.70 11.64 3.17
N THR A 22 0.86 12.67 3.22
CA THR A 22 0.34 13.34 2.02
C THR A 22 1.46 13.98 1.21
N THR A 23 2.46 14.57 1.87
CA THR A 23 3.64 15.15 1.18
C THR A 23 4.43 14.09 0.44
N LEU A 24 4.62 12.90 1.02
CA LEU A 24 5.29 11.79 0.33
C LEU A 24 4.45 11.28 -0.85
N ALA A 25 3.15 11.13 -0.67
CA ALA A 25 2.25 10.73 -1.76
C ALA A 25 2.30 11.71 -2.93
N GLU A 26 2.25 13.02 -2.67
CA GLU A 26 2.39 14.08 -3.68
C GLU A 26 3.75 14.02 -4.39
N SER A 27 4.83 13.79 -3.65
CA SER A 27 6.18 13.65 -4.21
C SER A 27 6.28 12.44 -5.15
N ILE A 28 5.68 11.32 -4.77
CA ILE A 28 5.60 10.12 -5.62
C ILE A 28 4.81 10.41 -6.89
N LEU A 29 3.64 11.05 -6.78
CA LEU A 29 2.81 11.42 -7.94
C LEU A 29 3.52 12.38 -8.88
N TYR A 30 4.30 13.31 -8.34
CA TYR A 30 5.09 14.25 -9.13
C TYR A 30 6.24 13.55 -9.87
N LEU A 31 7.05 12.75 -9.18
CA LEU A 31 8.19 12.05 -9.76
C LEU A 31 7.77 11.00 -10.81
N THR A 32 6.62 10.36 -10.62
CA THR A 32 6.05 9.43 -11.61
C THR A 32 5.30 10.11 -12.76
N GLY A 33 5.28 11.46 -12.80
CA GLY A 33 4.65 12.24 -13.85
C GLY A 33 3.11 12.23 -13.82
N ARG A 34 2.50 11.73 -12.76
CA ARG A 34 1.04 11.73 -12.61
C ARG A 34 0.47 13.13 -12.41
N ILE A 35 1.20 13.99 -11.72
CA ILE A 35 0.89 15.41 -11.57
C ILE A 35 2.04 16.26 -12.11
N ARG A 36 1.70 17.44 -12.67
CA ARG A 36 2.69 18.36 -13.26
C ARG A 36 3.26 19.36 -12.27
N LYS A 37 2.59 19.57 -11.15
CA LYS A 37 2.96 20.52 -10.12
C LYS A 37 2.83 19.83 -8.78
N LEU A 38 3.85 19.99 -7.94
CA LEU A 38 3.85 19.45 -6.58
C LEU A 38 2.79 20.19 -5.75
N GLY A 39 1.75 19.44 -5.32
CA GLY A 39 0.74 19.94 -4.38
C GLY A 39 1.32 20.02 -2.97
N ARG A 40 0.85 20.95 -2.15
CA ARG A 40 1.28 21.13 -0.76
C ARG A 40 0.08 21.16 0.16
N VAL A 41 0.18 20.41 1.26
CA VAL A 41 -0.85 20.38 2.31
C VAL A 41 -1.07 21.78 2.88
N ASP A 42 0.00 22.54 3.10
CA ASP A 42 -0.05 23.92 3.63
C ASP A 42 -0.83 24.87 2.72
N HIS A 43 -0.87 24.60 1.41
CA HIS A 43 -1.58 25.41 0.41
C HIS A 43 -2.95 24.83 0.05
N GLN A 44 -3.35 23.69 0.66
CA GLN A 44 -4.63 23.01 0.43
C GLN A 44 -4.87 22.61 -1.05
N ASP A 45 -3.80 22.36 -1.81
CA ASP A 45 -3.84 22.00 -3.23
C ASP A 45 -3.32 20.58 -3.52
N ALA A 46 -3.19 19.74 -2.49
CA ALA A 46 -2.75 18.36 -2.64
C ALA A 46 -3.77 17.53 -3.45
N PHE A 47 -3.26 16.71 -4.38
CA PHE A 47 -4.08 15.94 -5.33
C PHE A 47 -5.02 14.94 -4.66
N LEU A 48 -4.58 14.31 -3.58
CA LEU A 48 -5.37 13.34 -2.85
C LEU A 48 -6.31 13.96 -1.81
N ASP A 49 -6.13 15.22 -1.40
CA ASP A 49 -6.97 15.90 -0.42
C ASP A 49 -8.20 16.53 -1.09
N THR A 50 -9.24 15.74 -1.30
CA THR A 50 -10.43 16.15 -2.06
C THR A 50 -11.61 16.60 -1.21
N TYR A 51 -11.64 16.26 0.08
CA TYR A 51 -12.72 16.64 0.98
C TYR A 51 -12.41 17.93 1.74
N ALA A 52 -13.40 18.85 1.83
CA ALA A 52 -13.23 20.13 2.53
C ALA A 52 -12.77 19.95 4.00
N LEU A 53 -13.35 18.95 4.72
CA LEU A 53 -13.00 18.65 6.10
C LEU A 53 -11.54 18.16 6.25
N GLU A 54 -11.03 17.40 5.29
CA GLU A 54 -9.64 16.94 5.27
C GLU A 54 -8.68 18.10 5.01
N ARG A 55 -9.02 18.98 4.04
CA ARG A 55 -8.23 20.18 3.73
C ARG A 55 -8.16 21.14 4.92
N GLU A 56 -9.31 21.37 5.60
CA GLU A 56 -9.38 22.25 6.77
C GLU A 56 -8.56 21.74 7.94
N ARG A 57 -8.55 20.44 8.17
CA ARG A 57 -7.84 19.80 9.29
C ARG A 57 -6.41 19.36 8.95
N GLY A 58 -6.03 19.34 7.66
CA GLY A 58 -4.74 18.83 7.18
C GLY A 58 -4.53 17.34 7.44
N ILE A 59 -5.61 16.54 7.50
CA ILE A 59 -5.57 15.10 7.78
C ILE A 59 -6.35 14.31 6.74
N THR A 60 -5.94 13.08 6.47
CA THR A 60 -6.67 12.13 5.63
C THR A 60 -7.69 11.37 6.47
N ILE A 61 -8.97 11.45 6.12
CA ILE A 61 -10.07 10.79 6.80
C ILE A 61 -10.49 9.51 6.07
N PHE A 62 -10.53 9.55 4.75
CA PHE A 62 -10.95 8.43 3.92
C PHE A 62 -9.81 7.95 3.04
N SER A 63 -9.73 6.62 2.86
CA SER A 63 -8.77 6.03 1.92
C SER A 63 -9.03 6.51 0.50
N LYS A 64 -8.00 6.99 -0.16
CA LYS A 64 -8.02 7.49 -1.53
C LYS A 64 -6.98 6.79 -2.36
N GLN A 65 -7.17 6.78 -3.67
CA GLN A 65 -6.26 6.12 -4.58
C GLN A 65 -5.76 7.02 -5.69
N ALA A 66 -4.57 6.70 -6.16
CA ALA A 66 -4.00 7.21 -7.39
C ALA A 66 -3.28 6.08 -8.12
N GLU A 67 -3.34 6.07 -9.43
CA GLU A 67 -2.61 5.12 -10.26
C GLU A 67 -1.31 5.74 -10.74
N ILE A 68 -0.21 5.02 -10.57
CA ILE A 68 1.14 5.37 -11.05
C ILE A 68 1.76 4.17 -11.76
N ASN A 69 2.76 4.44 -12.58
CA ASN A 69 3.58 3.40 -13.21
C ASN A 69 4.98 3.42 -12.60
N LEU A 70 5.46 2.25 -12.18
CA LEU A 70 6.84 2.02 -11.77
C LEU A 70 7.42 0.95 -12.70
N GLY A 71 8.19 1.38 -13.71
CA GLY A 71 8.61 0.51 -14.80
C GLY A 71 7.41 -0.12 -15.50
N GLU A 72 7.36 -1.46 -15.53
CA GLU A 72 6.25 -2.22 -16.11
C GLU A 72 5.09 -2.46 -15.12
N LYS A 73 5.22 -2.06 -13.86
CA LYS A 73 4.20 -2.26 -12.85
C LYS A 73 3.19 -1.12 -12.83
N GLU A 74 1.92 -1.49 -12.86
CA GLU A 74 0.80 -0.59 -12.61
C GLU A 74 0.51 -0.58 -11.10
N VAL A 75 0.88 0.48 -10.41
CA VAL A 75 0.75 0.58 -8.97
C VAL A 75 -0.46 1.44 -8.60
N THR A 76 -1.38 0.86 -7.84
CA THR A 76 -2.42 1.63 -7.15
C THR A 76 -1.90 2.06 -5.80
N LEU A 77 -1.67 3.36 -5.65
CA LEU A 77 -1.25 3.98 -4.41
C LEU A 77 -2.49 4.33 -3.59
N LEU A 78 -2.58 3.81 -2.38
CA LEU A 78 -3.67 4.10 -1.44
C LEU A 78 -3.15 4.98 -0.31
N ASP A 79 -3.68 6.20 -0.25
CA ASP A 79 -3.47 7.08 0.90
C ASP A 79 -4.49 6.73 1.98
N THR A 80 -4.02 6.20 3.12
CA THR A 80 -4.88 5.69 4.18
C THR A 80 -5.12 6.74 5.26
N PRO A 81 -6.24 6.66 6.03
CA PRO A 81 -6.45 7.53 7.16
C PRO A 81 -5.30 7.48 8.17
N GLY A 82 -4.77 8.65 8.54
CA GLY A 82 -3.65 8.76 9.49
C GLY A 82 -4.07 8.98 10.94
N HIS A 83 -5.35 9.25 11.20
CA HIS A 83 -5.86 9.56 12.53
C HIS A 83 -6.42 8.31 13.25
N VAL A 84 -6.23 8.23 14.55
CA VAL A 84 -6.63 7.06 15.39
C VAL A 84 -8.13 6.80 15.34
N ASP A 85 -8.94 7.85 15.17
CA ASP A 85 -10.41 7.77 15.16
C ASP A 85 -10.96 7.04 13.92
N PHE A 86 -10.13 6.81 12.90
CA PHE A 86 -10.51 6.15 11.63
C PHE A 86 -9.92 4.75 11.47
N SER A 87 -9.61 4.08 12.58
CA SER A 87 -8.95 2.76 12.58
C SER A 87 -9.71 1.68 11.81
N ALA A 88 -11.06 1.68 11.85
CA ALA A 88 -11.88 0.71 11.12
C ALA A 88 -11.77 0.84 9.60
N GLU A 89 -11.71 2.05 9.07
CA GLU A 89 -11.47 2.31 7.63
C GLU A 89 -10.06 1.84 7.24
N MET A 90 -9.07 2.16 8.06
CA MET A 90 -7.69 1.74 7.84
C MET A 90 -7.57 0.22 7.84
N GLU A 91 -8.12 -0.49 8.83
CA GLU A 91 -8.03 -1.95 8.91
C GLU A 91 -8.64 -2.66 7.69
N ARG A 92 -9.76 -2.15 7.17
CA ARG A 92 -10.35 -2.67 5.93
C ARG A 92 -9.44 -2.45 4.73
N THR A 93 -8.79 -1.28 4.66
CA THR A 93 -7.83 -0.97 3.62
C THR A 93 -6.59 -1.86 3.70
N LEU A 94 -6.09 -2.17 4.91
CA LEU A 94 -4.95 -3.08 5.08
C LEU A 94 -5.18 -4.44 4.42
N GLN A 95 -6.40 -4.96 4.45
CA GLN A 95 -6.71 -6.29 3.92
C GLN A 95 -6.60 -6.42 2.39
N ILE A 96 -6.48 -5.30 1.67
CA ILE A 96 -6.33 -5.28 0.22
C ILE A 96 -4.95 -4.87 -0.25
N LEU A 97 -4.03 -4.53 0.67
CA LEU A 97 -2.66 -4.14 0.34
C LEU A 97 -1.80 -5.33 -0.02
N ASP A 98 -0.94 -5.16 -1.01
CA ASP A 98 0.16 -6.09 -1.32
C ASP A 98 1.42 -5.70 -0.56
N TYR A 99 1.66 -4.38 -0.40
CA TYR A 99 2.74 -3.79 0.38
C TYR A 99 2.27 -2.52 1.08
N ALA A 100 2.98 -2.14 2.12
CA ALA A 100 2.77 -0.88 2.82
C ALA A 100 4.05 -0.05 2.87
N VAL A 101 3.88 1.26 2.80
CA VAL A 101 4.92 2.25 3.09
C VAL A 101 4.55 2.91 4.42
N LEU A 102 5.33 2.68 5.45
CA LEU A 102 5.16 3.31 6.75
C LEU A 102 6.05 4.55 6.83
N VAL A 103 5.42 5.72 6.87
CA VAL A 103 6.11 7.01 6.96
C VAL A 103 6.28 7.41 8.42
N ILE A 104 7.52 7.71 8.79
CA ILE A 104 7.90 8.09 10.15
C ILE A 104 8.60 9.45 10.08
N SER A 105 8.23 10.39 10.95
CA SER A 105 8.93 11.66 11.07
C SER A 105 10.29 11.45 11.74
N GLY A 106 11.38 11.83 11.08
CA GLY A 106 12.72 11.77 11.64
C GLY A 106 12.92 12.73 12.82
N ALA A 107 12.13 13.80 12.89
CA ALA A 107 12.16 14.73 14.01
C ALA A 107 11.50 14.17 15.29
N ASP A 108 10.46 13.33 15.12
CA ASP A 108 9.65 12.82 16.23
C ASP A 108 10.00 11.37 16.60
N GLY A 109 10.66 10.63 15.71
CA GLY A 109 11.01 9.23 15.91
C GLY A 109 9.81 8.29 15.94
N VAL A 110 9.97 7.12 16.57
CA VAL A 110 8.94 6.08 16.67
C VAL A 110 7.97 6.39 17.80
N GLN A 111 6.81 6.91 17.46
CA GLN A 111 5.76 7.22 18.44
C GLN A 111 4.83 6.02 18.70
N GLY A 112 4.01 6.12 19.76
CA GLY A 112 3.07 5.04 20.14
C GLY A 112 2.09 4.64 19.02
N HIS A 113 1.60 5.62 18.24
CA HIS A 113 0.73 5.33 17.08
C HIS A 113 1.47 4.58 15.98
N VAL A 114 2.74 4.88 15.71
CA VAL A 114 3.58 4.13 14.76
C VAL A 114 3.69 2.67 15.19
N GLN A 115 3.88 2.39 16.48
CA GLN A 115 3.90 1.02 17.00
C GLN A 115 2.55 0.30 16.85
N THR A 116 1.44 1.03 16.96
CA THR A 116 0.10 0.48 16.71
C THR A 116 -0.07 0.11 15.25
N LEU A 117 0.30 0.97 14.31
CA LEU A 117 0.32 0.69 12.89
C LEU A 117 1.21 -0.52 12.56
N TRP A 118 2.40 -0.58 13.17
CA TRP A 118 3.33 -1.70 13.00
C TRP A 118 2.71 -3.04 13.41
N ARG A 119 2.03 -3.07 14.58
CA ARG A 119 1.32 -4.28 15.05
C ARG A 119 0.21 -4.72 14.11
N LEU A 120 -0.57 -3.78 13.57
CA LEU A 120 -1.61 -4.07 12.57
C LEU A 120 -1.01 -4.63 11.28
N LEU A 121 0.04 -4.01 10.75
CA LEU A 121 0.76 -4.52 9.59
C LEU A 121 1.32 -5.93 9.81
N LYS A 122 1.80 -6.23 11.02
CA LYS A 122 2.24 -7.57 11.40
C LYS A 122 1.08 -8.57 11.48
N GLN A 123 -0.04 -8.16 12.07
CA GLN A 123 -1.25 -8.98 12.18
C GLN A 123 -1.77 -9.41 10.81
N TYR A 124 -1.83 -8.48 9.86
CA TYR A 124 -2.27 -8.72 8.48
C TYR A 124 -1.16 -9.25 7.57
N LYS A 125 0.04 -9.50 8.10
CA LYS A 125 1.22 -10.05 7.39
C LYS A 125 1.63 -9.24 6.16
N ILE A 126 1.46 -7.92 6.20
CA ILE A 126 1.76 -7.04 5.08
C ILE A 126 3.26 -6.73 5.07
N PRO A 127 3.98 -6.93 3.94
CA PRO A 127 5.36 -6.47 3.77
C PRO A 127 5.44 -4.94 3.87
N VAL A 128 6.48 -4.43 4.53
CA VAL A 128 6.60 -3.01 4.85
C VAL A 128 7.92 -2.45 4.39
N PHE A 129 7.86 -1.30 3.70
CA PHE A 129 8.95 -0.38 3.47
C PHE A 129 8.80 0.79 4.44
N LEU A 130 9.88 1.26 5.05
CA LEU A 130 9.86 2.41 5.96
C LEU A 130 10.50 3.61 5.28
N PHE A 131 9.78 4.74 5.26
CA PHE A 131 10.32 6.01 4.81
C PHE A 131 10.40 6.98 5.98
N ILE A 132 11.64 7.25 6.43
CA ILE A 132 11.93 8.18 7.52
C ILE A 132 12.06 9.56 6.90
N ASN A 133 10.99 10.33 7.06
CA ASN A 133 10.78 11.63 6.43
C ASN A 133 11.31 12.79 7.30
N LYS A 134 11.40 13.97 6.71
CA LYS A 134 11.81 15.20 7.37
C LYS A 134 13.27 15.17 7.90
N MET A 135 14.14 14.43 7.24
CA MET A 135 15.56 14.36 7.58
C MET A 135 16.31 15.67 7.35
N ASP A 136 15.69 16.64 6.70
CA ASP A 136 16.18 18.00 6.52
C ASP A 136 15.97 18.91 7.75
N GLN A 137 15.26 18.43 8.77
CA GLN A 137 15.09 19.17 10.01
C GLN A 137 16.32 19.08 10.91
N ILE A 138 16.60 20.19 11.62
CA ILE A 138 17.75 20.27 12.54
C ILE A 138 17.55 19.29 13.71
N GLY A 139 18.59 18.53 14.02
CA GLY A 139 18.59 17.58 15.14
C GLY A 139 18.20 16.16 14.76
N THR A 140 17.93 15.88 13.48
CA THR A 140 17.76 14.50 13.00
C THR A 140 19.11 13.80 12.90
N ASP A 141 19.14 12.55 13.40
CA ASP A 141 20.33 11.69 13.37
C ASP A 141 19.90 10.32 12.80
N LYS A 142 20.43 9.99 11.63
CA LYS A 142 20.10 8.75 10.89
C LYS A 142 20.46 7.50 11.70
N GLU A 143 21.64 7.45 12.29
CA GLU A 143 22.10 6.27 13.02
C GLU A 143 21.27 6.05 14.30
N ALA A 144 20.99 7.12 15.03
CA ALA A 144 20.13 7.06 16.22
C ALA A 144 18.71 6.61 15.86
N LEU A 145 18.15 7.11 14.77
CA LEU A 145 16.83 6.70 14.26
C LEU A 145 16.81 5.24 13.83
N LEU A 146 17.82 4.76 13.12
CA LEU A 146 17.91 3.36 12.72
C LEU A 146 17.96 2.43 13.95
N GLN A 147 18.71 2.79 14.97
CA GLN A 147 18.75 2.04 16.22
C GLN A 147 17.41 2.07 16.97
N GLU A 148 16.70 3.20 16.93
CA GLU A 148 15.36 3.30 17.50
C GLU A 148 14.36 2.40 16.75
N LEU A 149 14.39 2.38 15.42
CA LEU A 149 13.56 1.50 14.58
C LEU A 149 13.81 0.02 14.93
N ARG A 150 15.09 -0.37 15.03
CA ARG A 150 15.49 -1.74 15.41
C ARG A 150 14.97 -2.13 16.78
N LYS A 151 15.09 -1.24 17.74
CA LYS A 151 14.65 -1.49 19.12
C LYS A 151 13.13 -1.50 19.30
N ARG A 152 12.40 -0.62 18.61
CA ARG A 152 10.97 -0.39 18.87
C ARG A 152 10.05 -1.08 17.87
N LEU A 153 10.52 -1.42 16.68
CA LEU A 153 9.74 -2.08 15.64
C LEU A 153 10.26 -3.50 15.37
N ASP A 154 11.44 -3.62 14.76
CA ASP A 154 12.03 -4.92 14.45
C ASP A 154 13.55 -4.78 14.22
N GLU A 155 14.35 -5.70 14.77
CA GLU A 155 15.80 -5.74 14.60
C GLU A 155 16.26 -5.85 13.13
N LYS A 156 15.39 -6.32 12.25
CA LYS A 156 15.62 -6.51 10.81
C LYS A 156 15.25 -5.27 9.97
N CYS A 157 15.17 -4.11 10.60
CA CYS A 157 15.18 -2.82 9.92
C CYS A 157 16.59 -2.54 9.38
N ILE A 158 16.72 -2.45 8.06
CA ILE A 158 18.00 -2.29 7.34
C ILE A 158 17.96 -1.03 6.49
N ASP A 159 19.05 -0.24 6.53
CA ASP A 159 19.21 0.93 5.69
C ASP A 159 19.49 0.55 4.23
N PHE A 160 18.52 0.76 3.35
CA PHE A 160 18.64 0.54 1.91
C PHE A 160 19.18 1.76 1.15
N GLY A 161 19.31 2.91 1.80
CA GLY A 161 19.94 4.10 1.23
C GLY A 161 21.48 4.03 1.18
N GLN A 162 22.10 2.95 1.71
CA GLN A 162 23.53 2.67 1.55
C GLN A 162 23.80 1.89 0.26
N SER A 163 25.07 1.73 -0.09
CA SER A 163 25.44 0.90 -1.24
C SER A 163 25.03 -0.55 -1.02
N GLN A 164 24.09 -1.03 -1.84
CA GLN A 164 23.53 -2.38 -1.76
C GLN A 164 24.51 -3.47 -2.28
N GLU A 165 25.65 -3.07 -2.85
CA GLU A 165 26.74 -3.95 -3.24
C GLU A 165 27.83 -4.03 -2.15
N SER A 166 27.73 -3.23 -1.08
CA SER A 166 28.70 -3.24 0.01
C SER A 166 28.63 -4.55 0.79
N GLU A 167 29.80 -5.04 1.23
CA GLU A 167 29.91 -6.23 2.08
C GLU A 167 29.06 -6.07 3.35
N ALA A 168 29.10 -4.91 3.98
CA ALA A 168 28.32 -4.62 5.18
C ALA A 168 26.79 -4.77 4.96
N PHE A 169 26.25 -4.29 3.83
CA PHE A 169 24.85 -4.46 3.49
C PHE A 169 24.49 -5.92 3.25
N LEU A 170 25.33 -6.64 2.47
CA LEU A 170 25.09 -8.05 2.18
C LEU A 170 25.14 -8.92 3.45
N GLU A 171 26.07 -8.65 4.37
CA GLU A 171 26.14 -9.31 5.68
C GLU A 171 24.89 -9.06 6.52
N GLU A 172 24.39 -7.81 6.60
CA GLU A 172 23.14 -7.48 7.30
C GLU A 172 21.95 -8.26 6.73
N ILE A 173 21.83 -8.35 5.41
CA ILE A 173 20.77 -9.12 4.74
C ILE A 173 20.92 -10.63 5.03
N ALA A 174 22.15 -11.16 4.91
CA ALA A 174 22.43 -12.58 5.15
C ALA A 174 22.04 -13.01 6.57
N MET A 175 22.34 -12.17 7.58
CA MET A 175 22.01 -12.46 8.98
C MET A 175 20.48 -12.50 9.27
N CYS A 176 19.64 -12.06 8.35
CA CYS A 176 18.19 -12.11 8.54
C CYS A 176 17.59 -13.52 8.38
N GLU A 177 18.30 -14.45 7.76
CA GLU A 177 17.86 -15.85 7.59
C GLU A 177 19.06 -16.81 7.59
N GLU A 178 19.03 -17.82 8.45
CA GLU A 178 20.14 -18.77 8.64
C GLU A 178 20.60 -19.45 7.33
N LYS A 179 19.63 -19.93 6.53
CA LYS A 179 19.94 -20.56 5.25
C LYS A 179 20.60 -19.60 4.25
N LEU A 180 20.21 -18.33 4.27
CA LEU A 180 20.81 -17.31 3.40
C LEU A 180 22.22 -16.98 3.86
N LEU A 181 22.46 -16.95 5.17
CA LEU A 181 23.79 -16.76 5.75
C LEU A 181 24.76 -17.86 5.31
N GLU A 182 24.33 -19.13 5.37
CA GLU A 182 25.12 -20.26 4.88
C GLU A 182 25.51 -20.08 3.40
N THR A 183 24.50 -19.78 2.55
CA THR A 183 24.74 -19.53 1.12
C THR A 183 25.67 -18.35 0.89
N TYR A 184 25.52 -17.27 1.63
CA TYR A 184 26.39 -16.10 1.51
C TYR A 184 27.84 -16.40 1.93
N LEU A 185 28.05 -17.14 3.01
CA LEU A 185 29.37 -17.56 3.46
C LEU A 185 30.09 -18.45 2.43
N GLU A 186 29.34 -19.26 1.69
CA GLU A 186 29.88 -20.13 0.64
C GLU A 186 30.16 -19.37 -0.67
N THR A 187 29.29 -18.47 -1.07
CA THR A 187 29.28 -17.86 -2.42
C THR A 187 29.72 -16.40 -2.45
N GLY A 188 29.66 -15.69 -1.33
CA GLY A 188 29.88 -14.25 -1.21
C GLY A 188 28.82 -13.41 -1.93
N LYS A 189 27.66 -14.00 -2.29
CA LYS A 189 26.62 -13.35 -3.08
C LYS A 189 25.24 -13.59 -2.52
N ILE A 190 24.37 -12.58 -2.69
CA ILE A 190 22.93 -12.66 -2.45
C ILE A 190 22.23 -12.23 -3.73
N LEU A 191 21.27 -13.05 -4.19
CA LEU A 191 20.47 -12.72 -5.36
C LEU A 191 19.36 -11.73 -5.01
N GLN A 192 19.02 -10.85 -5.94
CA GLN A 192 17.91 -9.91 -5.77
C GLN A 192 16.59 -10.62 -5.39
N GLU A 193 16.31 -11.78 -5.98
CA GLU A 193 15.11 -12.56 -5.67
C GLU A 193 15.06 -13.04 -4.22
N GLU A 194 16.22 -13.27 -3.59
CA GLU A 194 16.30 -13.65 -2.18
C GLU A 194 15.91 -12.47 -1.28
N ILE A 195 16.41 -11.26 -1.60
CA ILE A 195 16.01 -10.03 -0.89
C ILE A 195 14.52 -9.78 -1.03
N VAL A 196 13.97 -9.90 -2.24
CA VAL A 196 12.53 -9.77 -2.50
C VAL A 196 11.72 -10.76 -1.66
N ASN A 197 12.16 -12.00 -1.56
CA ASN A 197 11.49 -13.02 -0.76
C ASN A 197 11.57 -12.73 0.75
N LEU A 198 12.69 -12.21 1.25
CA LEU A 198 12.83 -11.80 2.66
C LEU A 198 11.87 -10.65 3.00
N ILE A 199 11.78 -9.64 2.14
CA ILE A 199 10.86 -8.51 2.32
C ILE A 199 9.42 -9.02 2.32
N ARG A 200 9.05 -9.85 1.33
CA ARG A 200 7.69 -10.41 1.23
C ARG A 200 7.29 -11.26 2.43
N LYS A 201 8.25 -12.00 3.02
CA LYS A 201 8.04 -12.80 4.22
C LYS A 201 8.18 -12.01 5.53
N ARG A 202 8.34 -10.69 5.46
CA ARG A 202 8.57 -9.82 6.62
C ARG A 202 9.80 -10.24 7.46
N LYS A 203 10.86 -10.66 6.79
CA LYS A 203 12.16 -10.99 7.39
C LYS A 203 13.21 -9.91 7.18
N VAL A 204 12.90 -8.91 6.35
CA VAL A 204 13.68 -7.69 6.13
C VAL A 204 12.70 -6.53 5.94
N PHE A 205 13.03 -5.39 6.53
CA PHE A 205 12.27 -4.14 6.43
C PHE A 205 13.18 -3.04 5.90
N PRO A 206 13.08 -2.73 4.59
CA PRO A 206 13.86 -1.67 3.98
C PRO A 206 13.55 -0.31 4.58
N CYS A 207 14.59 0.42 5.01
CA CYS A 207 14.49 1.77 5.57
C CYS A 207 15.16 2.77 4.63
N TYR A 208 14.47 3.86 4.37
CA TYR A 208 14.94 4.99 3.56
C TYR A 208 14.85 6.27 4.38
N PHE A 209 15.85 7.12 4.29
CA PHE A 209 15.95 8.37 5.04
C PHE A 209 15.96 9.53 4.05
N GLY A 210 15.00 10.44 4.16
CA GLY A 210 14.88 11.53 3.20
C GLY A 210 13.97 12.67 3.63
N SER A 211 13.68 13.54 2.68
CA SER A 211 12.72 14.63 2.82
C SER A 211 11.77 14.65 1.62
N ALA A 212 10.54 14.26 1.83
CA ALA A 212 9.51 14.27 0.80
C ALA A 212 9.29 15.69 0.25
N LEU A 213 9.29 16.70 1.13
CA LEU A 213 9.12 18.09 0.74
C LEU A 213 10.21 18.59 -0.22
N LYS A 214 11.44 18.09 -0.06
CA LYS A 214 12.60 18.44 -0.89
C LYS A 214 12.91 17.40 -1.97
N LEU A 215 12.08 16.37 -2.11
CA LEU A 215 12.26 15.22 -3.02
C LEU A 215 13.53 14.39 -2.74
N GLN A 216 14.16 14.58 -1.59
CA GLN A 216 15.40 13.88 -1.24
C GLN A 216 15.11 12.43 -0.83
N GLY A 217 15.80 11.46 -1.46
CA GLY A 217 15.67 10.04 -1.18
C GLY A 217 14.39 9.40 -1.70
N VAL A 218 13.50 10.15 -2.36
CA VAL A 218 12.23 9.63 -2.86
C VAL A 218 12.43 8.87 -4.18
N GLU A 219 13.32 9.33 -5.05
CA GLU A 219 13.60 8.69 -6.33
C GLU A 219 14.24 7.32 -6.12
N GLU A 220 15.25 7.23 -5.29
CA GLU A 220 15.94 5.98 -4.91
C GLU A 220 14.96 5.01 -4.23
N PHE A 221 14.08 5.54 -3.36
CA PHE A 221 13.02 4.75 -2.75
C PHE A 221 12.06 4.15 -3.79
N LEU A 222 11.67 4.92 -4.82
CA LEU A 222 10.78 4.44 -5.88
C LEU A 222 11.45 3.38 -6.77
N GLU A 223 12.73 3.56 -7.11
CA GLU A 223 13.52 2.58 -7.85
C GLU A 223 13.58 1.25 -7.11
N ASP A 224 13.80 1.30 -5.80
CA ASP A 224 13.87 0.09 -4.97
C ASP A 224 12.47 -0.51 -4.73
N LEU A 225 11.42 0.32 -4.63
CA LEU A 225 10.05 -0.18 -4.57
C LEU A 225 9.68 -0.95 -5.84
N GLU A 226 10.13 -0.48 -7.02
CA GLU A 226 10.02 -1.22 -8.26
C GLU A 226 10.83 -2.53 -8.21
N ARG A 227 12.09 -2.45 -7.81
CA ARG A 227 13.05 -3.56 -7.82
C ARG A 227 12.68 -4.68 -6.86
N TYR A 228 12.24 -4.36 -5.66
CA TYR A 228 12.07 -5.31 -4.55
C TYR A 228 10.63 -5.71 -4.25
N THR A 229 9.67 -5.33 -5.08
CA THR A 229 8.29 -5.79 -4.97
C THR A 229 7.93 -6.81 -6.06
N LEU A 230 6.97 -7.66 -5.76
CA LEU A 230 6.37 -8.61 -6.71
C LEU A 230 4.88 -8.38 -6.81
N CYS A 231 4.38 -8.35 -8.03
CA CYS A 231 2.95 -8.39 -8.26
C CYS A 231 2.40 -9.77 -7.85
N PRO A 232 1.26 -9.84 -7.16
CA PRO A 232 0.65 -11.09 -6.77
C PRO A 232 0.12 -11.85 -7.98
N ASP A 233 0.11 -13.19 -7.87
CA ASP A 233 -0.60 -14.04 -8.80
C ASP A 233 -2.05 -14.18 -8.35
N TYR A 234 -2.99 -14.15 -9.27
CA TYR A 234 -4.41 -14.28 -9.01
C TYR A 234 -5.02 -15.49 -9.72
N PRO A 235 -6.03 -16.15 -9.12
CA PRO A 235 -6.76 -17.24 -9.76
C PRO A 235 -7.55 -16.72 -10.98
N GLU A 236 -7.87 -17.62 -11.90
CA GLU A 236 -8.73 -17.32 -13.05
C GLU A 236 -10.20 -17.14 -12.65
N GLU A 237 -10.62 -17.79 -11.57
CA GLU A 237 -11.96 -17.64 -11.02
C GLU A 237 -12.17 -16.23 -10.45
N PHE A 238 -13.35 -15.65 -10.73
CA PHE A 238 -13.67 -14.32 -10.25
C PHE A 238 -13.75 -14.28 -8.73
N GLY A 239 -13.09 -13.30 -8.15
CA GLY A 239 -13.17 -12.94 -6.75
C GLY A 239 -12.96 -11.45 -6.56
N ALA A 240 -13.57 -10.90 -5.51
CA ALA A 240 -13.39 -9.50 -5.13
C ALA A 240 -13.51 -9.34 -3.62
N LYS A 241 -12.81 -8.35 -3.07
CA LYS A 241 -12.91 -7.98 -1.66
C LYS A 241 -13.35 -6.53 -1.53
N ILE A 242 -14.47 -6.30 -0.86
CA ILE A 242 -15.04 -4.97 -0.63
C ILE A 242 -14.40 -4.38 0.63
N PHE A 243 -13.78 -3.20 0.50
CA PHE A 243 -13.13 -2.55 1.63
C PHE A 243 -13.78 -1.24 2.05
N LYS A 244 -14.64 -0.65 1.19
CA LYS A 244 -15.29 0.62 1.47
C LYS A 244 -16.64 0.72 0.74
N ILE A 245 -17.62 1.32 1.43
CA ILE A 245 -18.88 1.75 0.84
C ILE A 245 -18.96 3.28 0.94
N SER A 246 -19.34 3.93 -0.15
CA SER A 246 -19.49 5.39 -0.21
C SER A 246 -20.68 5.76 -1.10
N ARG A 247 -20.89 7.07 -1.30
CA ARG A 247 -21.84 7.62 -2.27
C ARG A 247 -21.15 8.68 -3.10
N ASP A 248 -21.52 8.76 -4.37
CA ASP A 248 -21.08 9.86 -5.23
C ASP A 248 -21.89 11.14 -4.98
N ALA A 249 -21.55 12.22 -5.68
CA ALA A 249 -22.23 13.52 -5.55
C ALA A 249 -23.71 13.47 -5.94
N GLN A 250 -24.13 12.48 -6.72
CA GLN A 250 -25.51 12.25 -7.13
C GLN A 250 -26.26 11.32 -6.16
N GLY A 251 -25.60 10.83 -5.11
CA GLY A 251 -26.15 9.91 -4.12
C GLY A 251 -26.11 8.42 -4.52
N ASN A 252 -25.52 8.07 -5.68
CA ASN A 252 -25.37 6.67 -6.08
C ASN A 252 -24.43 5.94 -5.13
N ARG A 253 -24.83 4.74 -4.72
CA ARG A 253 -24.03 3.87 -3.87
C ARG A 253 -22.82 3.35 -4.65
N LEU A 254 -21.65 3.42 -4.03
CA LEU A 254 -20.37 2.94 -4.56
C LEU A 254 -19.81 1.85 -3.66
N SER A 255 -19.63 0.65 -4.19
CA SER A 255 -18.92 -0.44 -3.52
C SER A 255 -17.47 -0.47 -4.04
N TYR A 256 -16.53 -0.01 -3.19
CA TYR A 256 -15.11 -0.06 -3.52
C TYR A 256 -14.54 -1.44 -3.23
N MET A 257 -13.92 -2.03 -4.23
CA MET A 257 -13.38 -3.38 -4.14
C MET A 257 -12.04 -3.54 -4.83
N LYS A 258 -11.25 -4.49 -4.35
CA LYS A 258 -10.11 -5.05 -5.08
C LYS A 258 -10.56 -6.34 -5.75
N ILE A 259 -10.30 -6.46 -7.04
CA ILE A 259 -10.54 -7.71 -7.77
C ILE A 259 -9.40 -8.68 -7.41
N THR A 260 -9.75 -9.80 -6.81
CA THR A 260 -8.80 -10.80 -6.28
C THR A 260 -8.72 -12.08 -7.13
N GLY A 261 -9.42 -12.10 -8.26
CA GLY A 261 -9.38 -13.19 -9.24
C GLY A 261 -10.20 -12.86 -10.47
N GLY A 262 -9.86 -13.42 -11.61
CA GLY A 262 -10.57 -13.28 -12.86
C GLY A 262 -10.72 -11.84 -13.36
N THR A 263 -11.87 -11.54 -13.94
CA THR A 263 -12.19 -10.24 -14.51
C THR A 263 -13.64 -9.87 -14.23
N LEU A 264 -13.84 -8.69 -13.61
CA LEU A 264 -15.16 -8.08 -13.47
C LEU A 264 -15.57 -7.43 -14.79
N LYS A 265 -16.81 -7.64 -15.23
CA LYS A 265 -17.37 -6.99 -16.42
C LYS A 265 -18.66 -6.25 -16.06
N VAL A 266 -18.93 -5.16 -16.78
CA VAL A 266 -20.21 -4.45 -16.70
C VAL A 266 -21.34 -5.42 -17.04
N LYS A 267 -22.44 -5.36 -16.29
CA LYS A 267 -23.62 -6.26 -16.33
C LYS A 267 -23.37 -7.69 -15.81
N MET A 268 -22.16 -7.98 -15.32
CA MET A 268 -21.88 -9.26 -14.65
C MET A 268 -22.74 -9.40 -13.40
N LEU A 269 -23.34 -10.58 -13.22
CA LEU A 269 -24.08 -10.93 -12.01
C LEU A 269 -23.08 -11.31 -10.91
N LEU A 270 -23.16 -10.64 -9.78
CA LEU A 270 -22.32 -10.85 -8.61
C LEU A 270 -23.14 -11.44 -7.47
N THR A 271 -22.50 -12.23 -6.63
CA THR A 271 -23.11 -12.85 -5.45
C THR A 271 -22.10 -12.94 -4.30
N ASN A 272 -22.61 -12.98 -3.07
CA ASN A 272 -21.80 -13.26 -1.89
C ASN A 272 -21.62 -14.76 -1.60
N ARG A 273 -22.08 -15.64 -2.49
CA ARG A 273 -21.82 -17.07 -2.37
C ARG A 273 -20.38 -17.36 -2.71
N ASP A 274 -19.66 -17.95 -1.77
CA ASP A 274 -18.35 -18.51 -2.03
C ASP A 274 -18.50 -19.89 -2.69
N SER A 275 -17.87 -20.11 -3.84
CA SER A 275 -17.89 -21.41 -4.54
C SER A 275 -17.32 -22.55 -3.68
N PHE A 276 -16.49 -22.25 -2.70
CA PHE A 276 -15.96 -23.20 -1.74
C PHE A 276 -17.01 -23.74 -0.75
N TYR A 277 -18.02 -22.94 -0.38
CA TYR A 277 -19.08 -23.35 0.57
C TYR A 277 -20.14 -24.26 -0.02
N LEU A 278 -20.18 -24.42 -1.34
CA LEU A 278 -21.12 -25.35 -2.00
C LEU A 278 -20.76 -26.83 -1.75
N LYS A 279 -19.56 -27.14 -1.23
CA LYS A 279 -19.13 -28.51 -0.92
C LYS A 279 -19.41 -28.97 0.50
N ASP A 280 -19.53 -28.05 1.46
CA ASP A 280 -19.86 -28.36 2.84
C ASP A 280 -21.16 -27.65 3.24
N LYS A 281 -22.27 -28.41 3.32
CA LYS A 281 -23.58 -27.95 3.81
C LYS A 281 -23.48 -27.51 5.28
N LYS A 282 -22.99 -26.31 5.53
CA LYS A 282 -23.28 -25.54 6.76
C LYS A 282 -23.99 -24.28 6.37
N GLU A 283 -25.27 -24.19 6.73
CA GLU A 283 -26.12 -23.02 6.61
C GLU A 283 -25.42 -21.83 7.27
N THR A 284 -24.86 -20.93 6.44
CA THR A 284 -24.50 -19.59 6.91
C THR A 284 -25.77 -18.77 6.96
N THR A 285 -26.04 -18.15 8.09
CA THR A 285 -27.21 -17.30 8.37
C THR A 285 -27.20 -15.97 7.59
N GLU A 286 -26.22 -15.73 6.73
CA GLU A 286 -26.15 -14.53 5.90
C GLU A 286 -27.06 -14.66 4.68
N ALA A 287 -27.89 -13.64 4.48
CA ALA A 287 -28.81 -13.60 3.35
C ALA A 287 -28.03 -13.53 2.03
N VAL A 288 -28.18 -14.57 1.22
CA VAL A 288 -27.58 -14.63 -0.11
C VAL A 288 -28.19 -13.53 -0.98
N TRP A 289 -27.36 -12.82 -1.71
CA TRP A 289 -27.79 -11.84 -2.70
C TRP A 289 -27.18 -12.11 -4.08
N GLU A 290 -27.87 -11.62 -5.10
CA GLU A 290 -27.41 -11.57 -6.49
C GLU A 290 -27.77 -10.21 -7.07
N GLU A 291 -26.75 -9.45 -7.49
CA GLU A 291 -26.90 -8.11 -8.06
C GLU A 291 -25.99 -7.90 -9.25
N LYS A 292 -26.35 -7.02 -10.16
CA LYS A 292 -25.56 -6.73 -11.36
C LYS A 292 -24.66 -5.52 -11.16
N ALA A 293 -23.41 -5.66 -11.57
CA ALA A 293 -22.50 -4.53 -11.70
C ALA A 293 -22.98 -3.62 -12.85
N GLU A 294 -23.46 -2.42 -12.56
CA GLU A 294 -23.96 -1.49 -13.56
C GLU A 294 -22.83 -0.66 -14.21
N GLN A 295 -21.97 -0.08 -13.40
CA GLN A 295 -20.82 0.70 -13.84
C GLN A 295 -19.60 0.33 -13.02
N ILE A 296 -18.45 0.26 -13.68
CA ILE A 296 -17.15 0.07 -13.05
C ILE A 296 -16.34 1.35 -13.19
N ARG A 297 -15.92 1.95 -12.08
CA ARG A 297 -15.19 3.21 -12.02
C ARG A 297 -13.80 2.99 -11.43
N ILE A 298 -12.78 3.46 -12.11
CA ILE A 298 -11.41 3.53 -11.58
C ILE A 298 -11.15 4.98 -11.17
N TYR A 299 -11.02 5.20 -9.87
CA TYR A 299 -10.76 6.53 -9.31
C TYR A 299 -9.27 6.86 -9.32
N SER A 300 -8.96 8.14 -9.54
CA SER A 300 -7.63 8.72 -9.33
C SER A 300 -7.79 10.13 -8.78
N GLY A 301 -7.54 10.33 -7.50
CA GLY A 301 -7.93 11.53 -6.79
C GLY A 301 -9.45 11.73 -6.80
N ALA A 302 -9.90 12.91 -7.20
CA ALA A 302 -11.33 13.26 -7.28
C ALA A 302 -12.04 12.77 -8.55
N SER A 303 -11.29 12.42 -9.59
CA SER A 303 -11.82 11.99 -10.89
C SER A 303 -11.87 10.48 -11.03
N PHE A 304 -12.72 10.00 -11.94
CA PHE A 304 -12.75 8.59 -12.29
C PHE A 304 -12.87 8.38 -13.79
N THR A 305 -12.45 7.21 -14.23
CA THR A 305 -12.69 6.69 -15.58
C THR A 305 -13.63 5.51 -15.48
N ALA A 306 -14.72 5.52 -16.26
CA ALA A 306 -15.60 4.37 -16.40
C ALA A 306 -15.00 3.37 -17.38
N VAL A 307 -14.95 2.09 -16.98
CA VAL A 307 -14.38 1.01 -17.79
C VAL A 307 -15.39 -0.10 -18.01
N GLN A 308 -15.21 -0.90 -19.07
CA GLN A 308 -16.09 -2.03 -19.37
C GLN A 308 -15.70 -3.29 -18.58
N GLU A 309 -14.44 -3.40 -18.21
CA GLU A 309 -13.91 -4.51 -17.42
C GLU A 309 -12.78 -4.08 -16.49
N ALA A 310 -12.61 -4.82 -15.40
CA ALA A 310 -11.51 -4.67 -14.45
C ALA A 310 -10.91 -6.05 -14.13
N LYS A 311 -9.63 -6.23 -14.44
CA LYS A 311 -8.89 -7.48 -14.19
C LYS A 311 -8.45 -7.59 -12.73
N ALA A 312 -8.13 -8.80 -12.32
CA ALA A 312 -7.54 -9.08 -11.01
C ALA A 312 -6.37 -8.12 -10.69
N GLY A 313 -6.28 -7.68 -9.44
CA GLY A 313 -5.34 -6.66 -8.97
C GLY A 313 -5.86 -5.23 -9.10
N THR A 314 -6.93 -4.97 -9.85
CA THR A 314 -7.54 -3.64 -9.99
C THR A 314 -8.34 -3.27 -8.74
N ILE A 315 -8.22 -2.02 -8.31
CA ILE A 315 -9.12 -1.40 -7.34
C ILE A 315 -10.11 -0.53 -8.09
N CYS A 316 -11.40 -0.79 -7.90
CA CYS A 316 -12.47 -0.06 -8.56
C CYS A 316 -13.66 0.18 -7.63
N ALA A 317 -14.52 1.11 -8.03
CA ALA A 317 -15.82 1.34 -7.40
C ALA A 317 -16.93 0.87 -8.35
N VAL A 318 -17.88 0.11 -7.84
CA VAL A 318 -18.96 -0.48 -8.63
C VAL A 318 -20.31 0.10 -8.18
N THR A 319 -21.14 0.49 -9.15
CA THR A 319 -22.55 0.86 -8.91
C THR A 319 -23.47 -0.30 -9.19
N GLY A 320 -24.72 -0.23 -8.71
CA GLY A 320 -25.75 -1.27 -8.89
C GLY A 320 -25.77 -2.32 -7.77
N LEU A 321 -24.83 -2.26 -6.83
CA LEU A 321 -24.75 -3.17 -5.70
C LEU A 321 -25.29 -2.48 -4.43
N ASN A 322 -26.44 -2.97 -3.91
CA ASN A 322 -27.14 -2.36 -2.78
C ASN A 322 -26.97 -3.14 -1.48
N ARG A 323 -26.65 -4.43 -1.57
CA ARG A 323 -26.56 -5.35 -0.42
C ARG A 323 -25.15 -5.59 0.07
N THR A 324 -24.14 -5.16 -0.67
CA THR A 324 -22.72 -5.29 -0.30
C THR A 324 -22.42 -4.55 1.01
N PHE A 325 -21.43 -5.04 1.74
CA PHE A 325 -20.91 -4.37 2.95
C PHE A 325 -19.38 -4.39 2.97
N SER A 326 -18.80 -3.49 3.74
CA SER A 326 -17.34 -3.40 3.86
C SER A 326 -16.78 -4.60 4.61
N GLY A 327 -15.82 -5.30 4.01
CA GLY A 327 -15.19 -6.52 4.52
C GLY A 327 -15.66 -7.80 3.84
N GLU A 328 -16.71 -7.70 3.01
CA GLU A 328 -17.23 -8.82 2.22
C GLU A 328 -16.28 -9.23 1.10
#